data_ce2824442ebcef31c7407e8f09e781e8
#
_entry.id   ce2824442ebcef31c7407e8f09e781e8
#
_cell.length_a   1.000
_cell.length_b   1.000
_cell.length_c   1.000
_cell.angle_alpha   90.00
_cell.angle_beta   90.00
_cell.angle_gamma   90.00
#
_symmetry.space_group_name_H-M   'P 1'
#
loop_
_entity.id
_entity.type
_entity.pdbx_description
1 polymer ?
#
loop_
_entity_poly.entity_id
_entity_poly.type
_entity_poly.pdbx_seq_one_letter_code
_entity_poly.pdbx_strand_id
1 'polypeptide(L)'
;MTVVRAAGGIPVRDGRDGLEVLVVHRPQYDDWSFPKGKCEEGETDEACALREVQEETGLVCARERELPSTAYHDSRGRQKRVRYWRLRVHGGQLSYEHEVDEALWLSPAEAEKLLSYARDVDVLRAVSA
;
A
#
# COMPACT_ATOMS: atom_id res chain seq x y z
N MET A 1 -22.71 12.20 5.09
CA MET A 1 -21.52 11.74 5.83
C MET A 1 -20.36 11.64 4.87
N THR A 2 -19.21 12.19 5.24
CA THR A 2 -18.05 12.25 4.34
C THR A 2 -17.20 10.99 4.47
N VAL A 3 -16.88 10.38 3.33
CA VAL A 3 -15.93 9.27 3.27
C VAL A 3 -14.52 9.85 3.10
N VAL A 4 -13.59 9.43 3.94
CA VAL A 4 -12.18 9.82 3.80
C VAL A 4 -11.60 9.05 2.62
N ARG A 5 -11.12 9.77 1.60
CA ARG A 5 -10.47 9.20 0.43
C ARG A 5 -9.00 8.93 0.72
N ALA A 6 -8.57 7.71 0.44
CA ALA A 6 -7.17 7.34 0.52
C ALA A 6 -6.82 6.46 -0.68
N ALA A 7 -5.55 6.37 -0.98
CA ALA A 7 -5.06 5.53 -2.06
C ALA A 7 -3.64 5.07 -1.77
N GLY A 8 -3.29 3.96 -2.37
CA GLY A 8 -1.96 3.39 -2.22
C GLY A 8 -1.75 2.28 -3.23
N GLY A 9 -0.81 1.40 -2.95
CA GLY A 9 -0.53 0.34 -3.86
C GLY A 9 0.33 -0.75 -3.27
N ILE A 10 0.46 -1.81 -4.05
CA ILE A 10 1.34 -2.91 -3.75
C ILE A 10 2.47 -2.88 -4.77
N PRO A 11 3.64 -2.33 -4.38
CA PRO A 11 4.82 -2.42 -5.23
C PRO A 11 5.22 -3.89 -5.39
N VAL A 12 5.49 -4.29 -6.63
CA VAL A 12 5.91 -5.65 -6.94
C VAL A 12 7.25 -5.65 -7.65
N ARG A 13 7.98 -6.72 -7.51
CA ARG A 13 9.20 -6.98 -8.26
C ARG A 13 9.37 -8.48 -8.47
N ASP A 14 10.17 -8.86 -9.44
CA ASP A 14 10.59 -10.24 -9.59
C ASP A 14 11.76 -10.49 -8.65
N GLY A 15 11.53 -11.33 -7.66
CA GLY A 15 12.57 -11.74 -6.73
C GLY A 15 13.25 -13.01 -7.19
N ARG A 16 14.19 -13.48 -6.38
CA ARG A 16 14.96 -14.69 -6.68
C ARG A 16 14.08 -15.91 -6.86
N ASP A 17 13.06 -16.04 -6.03
CA ASP A 17 12.19 -17.21 -5.98
C ASP A 17 10.77 -16.92 -6.48
N GLY A 18 10.59 -15.85 -7.23
CA GLY A 18 9.31 -15.47 -7.79
C GLY A 18 8.90 -14.07 -7.40
N LEU A 19 7.61 -13.78 -7.54
CA LEU A 19 7.05 -12.46 -7.27
C LEU A 19 7.23 -12.08 -5.81
N GLU A 20 7.68 -10.85 -5.57
CA GLU A 20 7.73 -10.25 -4.25
C GLU A 20 6.89 -8.99 -4.19
N VAL A 21 6.30 -8.75 -3.03
CA VAL A 21 5.50 -7.57 -2.74
C VAL A 21 6.12 -6.80 -1.58
N LEU A 22 5.93 -5.48 -1.57
CA LEU A 22 6.47 -4.63 -0.51
C LEU A 22 5.42 -4.39 0.57
N VAL A 23 5.77 -4.72 1.81
CA VAL A 23 4.93 -4.50 2.99
C VAL A 23 5.65 -3.52 3.91
N VAL A 24 4.90 -2.64 4.55
CA VAL A 24 5.45 -1.61 5.43
C VAL A 24 4.95 -1.76 6.86
N HIS A 25 5.77 -1.35 7.81
CA HIS A 25 5.42 -1.32 9.22
C HIS A 25 5.22 0.12 9.68
N ARG A 26 4.13 0.36 10.41
CA ARG A 26 3.81 1.67 10.97
C ARG A 26 3.99 1.62 12.50
N PRO A 27 5.02 2.29 13.05
CA PRO A 27 5.30 2.20 14.49
C PRO A 27 4.18 2.75 15.36
N GLN A 28 3.47 3.78 14.89
CA GLN A 28 2.38 4.38 15.65
C GLN A 28 1.26 3.37 15.96
N TYR A 29 1.00 2.44 15.03
CA TYR A 29 -0.05 1.44 15.17
C TYR A 29 0.48 0.04 15.41
N ASP A 30 1.81 -0.12 15.34
CA ASP A 30 2.46 -1.42 15.39
C ASP A 30 1.79 -2.43 14.46
N ASP A 31 1.59 -2.03 13.21
CA ASP A 31 0.94 -2.87 12.21
C ASP A 31 1.74 -2.97 10.94
N TRP A 32 1.47 -4.03 10.19
CA TRP A 32 1.99 -4.28 8.84
C TRP A 32 0.88 -4.10 7.83
N SER A 33 1.14 -3.32 6.80
CA SER A 33 0.15 -2.98 5.77
C SER A 33 0.85 -2.66 4.46
N PHE A 34 0.08 -2.28 3.44
CA PHE A 34 0.64 -1.74 2.21
C PHE A 34 0.75 -0.23 2.30
N PRO A 35 1.73 0.37 1.59
CA PRO A 35 1.89 1.83 1.62
C PRO A 35 0.65 2.52 1.03
N LYS A 36 0.13 3.48 1.77
CA LYS A 36 -1.08 4.22 1.41
C LYS A 36 -1.18 5.48 2.23
N GLY A 37 -2.05 6.38 1.83
CA GLY A 37 -2.34 7.56 2.62
C GLY A 37 -3.53 8.33 2.08
N LYS A 38 -3.85 9.40 2.79
CA LYS A 38 -4.97 10.27 2.49
C LYS A 38 -4.74 11.07 1.22
N CYS A 39 -5.73 11.11 0.35
CA CYS A 39 -5.67 11.94 -0.84
C CYS A 39 -5.91 13.40 -0.48
N GLU A 40 -5.22 14.28 -1.18
CA GLU A 40 -5.39 15.71 -1.05
C GLU A 40 -6.58 16.19 -1.87
N GLU A 41 -7.15 17.31 -1.49
CA GLU A 41 -8.25 17.90 -2.23
C GLU A 41 -7.80 18.23 -3.65
N GLY A 42 -8.61 17.84 -4.64
CA GLY A 42 -8.29 18.03 -6.04
C GLY A 42 -7.32 17.03 -6.64
N GLU A 43 -6.72 16.19 -5.82
CA GLU A 43 -5.82 15.12 -6.27
C GLU A 43 -6.64 13.92 -6.74
N THR A 44 -6.26 13.33 -7.89
CA THR A 44 -6.88 12.07 -8.32
C THR A 44 -6.43 10.94 -7.42
N ASP A 45 -7.23 9.89 -7.32
CA ASP A 45 -6.84 8.71 -6.54
C ASP A 45 -5.58 8.06 -7.10
N GLU A 46 -5.41 8.08 -8.41
CA GLU A 46 -4.22 7.52 -9.08
C GLU A 46 -2.96 8.29 -8.71
N ALA A 47 -3.01 9.61 -8.75
CA ALA A 47 -1.87 10.45 -8.36
C ALA A 47 -1.59 10.33 -6.87
N CYS A 48 -2.63 10.27 -6.06
CA CYS A 48 -2.54 10.05 -4.62
C CYS A 48 -1.78 8.76 -4.30
N ALA A 49 -2.15 7.66 -4.98
CA ALA A 49 -1.51 6.37 -4.76
C ALA A 49 0.00 6.44 -5.00
N LEU A 50 0.42 7.03 -6.12
CA LEU A 50 1.84 7.12 -6.46
C LEU A 50 2.59 8.03 -5.50
N ARG A 51 1.99 9.15 -5.12
CA ARG A 51 2.59 10.10 -4.17
C ARG A 51 2.77 9.47 -2.80
N GLU A 52 1.74 8.83 -2.28
CA GLU A 52 1.78 8.21 -0.95
C GLU A 52 2.79 7.07 -0.89
N VAL A 53 2.87 6.24 -1.93
CA VAL A 53 3.85 5.17 -1.99
C VAL A 53 5.27 5.75 -2.01
N GLN A 54 5.51 6.82 -2.76
CA GLN A 54 6.81 7.46 -2.79
C GLN A 54 7.18 8.10 -1.44
N GLU A 55 6.23 8.76 -0.79
CA GLU A 55 6.46 9.34 0.53
C GLU A 55 6.82 8.27 1.57
N GLU A 56 6.12 7.15 1.56
CA GLU A 56 6.32 6.11 2.58
C GLU A 56 7.50 5.18 2.30
N THR A 57 7.85 4.98 1.05
CA THR A 57 8.86 3.97 0.67
C THR A 57 10.06 4.52 -0.09
N GLY A 58 9.98 5.74 -0.60
CA GLY A 58 11.01 6.31 -1.47
C GLY A 58 10.98 5.79 -2.90
N LEU A 59 10.09 4.88 -3.22
CA LEU A 59 10.05 4.27 -4.55
C LEU A 59 9.18 5.06 -5.51
N VAL A 60 9.69 5.27 -6.72
CA VAL A 60 8.96 5.85 -7.83
C VAL A 60 8.35 4.72 -8.64
N CYS A 61 7.03 4.71 -8.73
CA CYS A 61 6.31 3.60 -9.33
C CYS A 61 5.41 4.04 -10.47
N ALA A 62 5.06 3.08 -11.33
CA ALA A 62 3.99 3.23 -12.32
C ALA A 62 2.86 2.27 -11.99
N ARG A 63 1.64 2.70 -12.27
CA ARG A 63 0.46 1.86 -12.06
C ARG A 63 0.41 0.78 -13.13
N GLU A 64 0.10 -0.45 -12.72
CA GLU A 64 -0.20 -1.53 -13.65
C GLU A 64 -1.72 -1.71 -13.75
N ARG A 65 -2.36 -2.31 -12.75
CA ARG A 65 -3.81 -2.46 -12.76
C ARG A 65 -4.39 -2.16 -11.39
N GLU A 66 -5.65 -1.79 -11.37
CA GLU A 66 -6.34 -1.54 -10.12
C GLU A 66 -6.66 -2.85 -9.42
N LEU A 67 -6.48 -2.86 -8.10
CA LEU A 67 -6.81 -3.98 -7.22
C LEU A 67 -8.10 -3.66 -6.46
N PRO A 68 -8.69 -4.63 -5.78
CA PRO A 68 -9.87 -4.35 -4.96
C PRO A 68 -9.60 -3.26 -3.92
N SER A 69 -10.56 -2.36 -3.74
CA SER A 69 -10.47 -1.33 -2.70
C SER A 69 -10.89 -1.91 -1.36
N THR A 70 -10.49 -1.23 -0.28
CA THR A 70 -10.94 -1.57 1.07
C THR A 70 -11.79 -0.44 1.65
N ALA A 71 -12.67 -0.78 2.57
CA ALA A 71 -13.48 0.21 3.28
C ALA A 71 -13.57 -0.20 4.74
N TYR A 72 -13.34 0.76 5.62
CA TYR A 72 -13.37 0.50 7.06
C TYR A 72 -13.55 1.84 7.80
N HIS A 73 -13.77 1.75 9.11
CA HIS A 73 -13.77 2.94 9.96
C HIS A 73 -12.37 3.15 10.53
N ASP A 74 -11.89 4.39 10.43
CA ASP A 74 -10.56 4.73 10.96
C ASP A 74 -10.63 4.90 12.49
N SER A 75 -9.49 5.24 13.09
CA SER A 75 -9.37 5.41 14.55
C SER A 75 -10.26 6.52 15.11
N ARG A 76 -10.74 7.43 14.25
CA ARG A 76 -11.67 8.50 14.63
C ARG A 76 -13.12 8.14 14.33
N GLY A 77 -13.40 6.89 13.95
CA GLY A 77 -14.74 6.44 13.59
C GLY A 77 -15.25 6.93 12.25
N ARG A 78 -14.39 7.54 11.41
CA ARG A 78 -14.78 8.01 10.09
C ARG A 78 -14.72 6.88 9.09
N GLN A 79 -15.68 6.83 8.18
CA GLN A 79 -15.65 5.88 7.08
C GLN A 79 -14.49 6.24 6.14
N LYS A 80 -13.66 5.26 5.83
CA LYS A 80 -12.49 5.44 4.98
C LYS A 80 -12.51 4.42 3.86
N ARG A 81 -12.22 4.87 2.65
CA ARG A 81 -12.07 4.00 1.49
C ARG A 81 -10.67 4.17 0.95
N VAL A 82 -10.00 3.03 0.69
CA VAL A 82 -8.65 3.02 0.12
C VAL A 82 -8.70 2.30 -1.21
N ARG A 83 -8.29 3.00 -2.27
CA ARG A 83 -8.11 2.39 -3.59
C ARG A 83 -6.66 1.97 -3.73
N TYR A 84 -6.45 0.77 -4.29
CA TYR A 84 -5.12 0.19 -4.45
C TYR A 84 -4.86 -0.18 -5.90
N TRP A 85 -3.58 -0.07 -6.28
CA TRP A 85 -3.08 -0.54 -7.59
C TRP A 85 -1.89 -1.45 -7.37
N ARG A 86 -1.74 -2.42 -8.28
CA ARG A 86 -0.48 -3.13 -8.44
C ARG A 86 0.48 -2.15 -9.10
N LEU A 87 1.69 -2.02 -8.54
CA LEU A 87 2.65 -1.00 -8.96
C LEU A 87 3.95 -1.65 -9.38
N ARG A 88 4.52 -1.13 -10.47
CA ARG A 88 5.86 -1.51 -10.91
C ARG A 88 6.84 -0.42 -10.50
N VAL A 89 7.96 -0.83 -9.91
CA VAL A 89 9.01 0.12 -9.49
C VAL A 89 9.80 0.57 -10.71
N HIS A 90 9.92 1.89 -10.86
CA HIS A 90 10.71 2.52 -11.92
C HIS A 90 12.03 3.05 -11.43
N GLY A 91 12.11 3.47 -10.18
CA GLY A 91 13.30 4.11 -9.66
C GLY A 91 13.13 4.47 -8.19
N GLY A 92 13.98 5.38 -7.72
CA GLY A 92 14.03 5.73 -6.32
C GLY A 92 14.82 4.71 -5.53
N GLN A 93 14.94 4.98 -4.24
CA GLN A 93 15.60 4.07 -3.29
C GLN A 93 14.69 3.86 -2.12
N LEU A 94 14.63 2.61 -1.65
CA LEU A 94 13.87 2.29 -0.45
C LEU A 94 14.38 3.12 0.72
N SER A 95 13.50 3.92 1.30
CA SER A 95 13.79 4.75 2.46
C SER A 95 12.58 4.75 3.37
N TYR A 96 12.84 4.92 4.66
CA TYR A 96 11.78 4.90 5.66
C TYR A 96 11.56 6.30 6.19
N GLU A 97 10.54 6.94 5.69
CA GLU A 97 10.20 8.29 6.09
C GLU A 97 8.72 8.37 6.47
N HIS A 98 8.35 9.49 7.09
CA HIS A 98 7.00 9.75 7.51
C HIS A 98 6.51 8.71 8.52
N GLU A 99 5.47 7.98 8.20
CA GLU A 99 4.79 7.09 9.14
C GLU A 99 5.35 5.66 9.16
N VAL A 100 6.38 5.39 8.36
CA VAL A 100 6.91 4.03 8.16
C VAL A 100 8.32 3.93 8.71
N ASP A 101 8.59 2.90 9.50
CA ASP A 101 9.92 2.64 10.04
C ASP A 101 10.59 1.39 9.46
N GLU A 102 9.85 0.58 8.72
CA GLU A 102 10.40 -0.63 8.12
C GLU A 102 9.60 -1.01 6.87
N ALA A 103 10.30 -1.54 5.86
CA ALA A 103 9.67 -2.06 4.66
C ALA A 103 10.39 -3.35 4.23
N LEU A 104 9.62 -4.37 3.87
CA LEU A 104 10.14 -5.69 3.53
C LEU A 104 9.60 -6.15 2.18
N TRP A 105 10.48 -6.65 1.34
CA TRP A 105 10.11 -7.40 0.15
C TRP A 105 9.86 -8.85 0.55
N LEU A 106 8.65 -9.33 0.33
CA LEU A 106 8.23 -10.66 0.76
C LEU A 106 7.53 -11.40 -0.37
N SER A 107 7.59 -12.72 -0.35
CA SER A 107 6.70 -13.50 -1.21
C SER A 107 5.25 -13.24 -0.79
N PRO A 108 4.27 -13.46 -1.69
CA PRO A 108 2.86 -13.32 -1.29
C PRO A 108 2.49 -14.19 -0.09
N ALA A 109 3.03 -15.41 0.00
CA ALA A 109 2.75 -16.29 1.13
C ALA A 109 3.28 -15.73 2.46
N GLU A 110 4.49 -15.17 2.44
CA GLU A 110 5.08 -14.53 3.63
C GLU A 110 4.30 -13.27 4.02
N ALA A 111 3.94 -12.46 3.01
CA ALA A 111 3.16 -11.24 3.24
C ALA A 111 1.80 -11.55 3.86
N GLU A 112 1.13 -12.60 3.40
CA GLU A 112 -0.18 -13.00 3.95
C GLU A 112 -0.10 -13.28 5.44
N LYS A 113 1.00 -13.89 5.89
CA LYS A 113 1.19 -14.22 7.31
C LYS A 113 1.52 -12.99 8.14
N LEU A 114 2.17 -11.99 7.56
CA LEU A 114 2.64 -10.82 8.29
C LEU A 114 1.60 -9.70 8.36
N LEU A 115 0.80 -9.52 7.31
CA LEU A 115 -0.19 -8.45 7.25
C LEU A 115 -1.13 -8.48 8.46
N SER A 116 -1.36 -7.31 9.04
CA SER A 116 -2.14 -7.17 10.26
C SER A 116 -3.64 -7.27 10.06
N TYR A 117 -4.13 -7.01 8.83
CA TYR A 117 -5.57 -6.90 8.57
C TYR A 117 -6.03 -7.84 7.46
N ALA A 118 -7.12 -8.53 7.70
CA ALA A 118 -7.72 -9.43 6.71
C ALA A 118 -8.08 -8.70 5.41
N ARG A 119 -8.53 -7.43 5.51
CA ARG A 119 -8.85 -6.63 4.32
C ARG A 119 -7.66 -6.45 3.40
N ASP A 120 -6.45 -6.33 3.95
CA ASP A 120 -5.23 -6.18 3.15
C ASP A 120 -4.83 -7.51 2.52
N VAL A 121 -5.08 -8.62 3.20
CA VAL A 121 -4.86 -9.95 2.63
C VAL A 121 -5.73 -10.16 1.39
N ASP A 122 -6.98 -9.69 1.42
CA ASP A 122 -7.86 -9.78 0.25
C ASP A 122 -7.30 -9.02 -0.94
N VAL A 123 -6.74 -7.83 -0.72
CA VAL A 123 -6.08 -7.06 -1.78
C VAL A 123 -4.85 -7.80 -2.31
N LEU A 124 -4.04 -8.35 -1.41
CA LEU A 124 -2.85 -9.13 -1.76
C LEU A 124 -3.19 -10.29 -2.69
N ARG A 125 -4.26 -11.02 -2.41
CA ARG A 125 -4.67 -12.19 -3.19
C ARG A 125 -5.00 -11.84 -4.64
N ALA A 126 -5.38 -10.59 -4.91
CA ALA A 126 -5.68 -10.12 -6.25
C ALA A 126 -4.44 -9.74 -7.07
N VAL A 127 -3.26 -9.65 -6.43
CA VAL A 127 -2.02 -9.20 -7.09
C VAL A 127 -1.61 -10.15 -8.22
N SER A 128 -1.79 -11.45 -8.02
CA SER A 128 -1.39 -12.48 -8.98
C SER A 128 -2.53 -12.96 -9.88
N ALA A 129 -3.72 -12.45 -9.66
CA ALA A 129 -4.91 -12.87 -10.40
C ALA A 129 -4.95 -12.29 -11.82
#